data_8e49585283881bbe8f9975abf4dea151
#
_entry.id   8e49585283881bbe8f9975abf4dea151
#
_cell.length_a   1.000
_cell.length_b   1.000
_cell.length_c   1.000
_cell.angle_alpha   90.00
_cell.angle_beta   90.00
_cell.angle_gamma   90.00
#
_symmetry.space_group_name_H-M   'P 1'
#
loop_
_entity.id
_entity.type
_entity.pdbx_description
1 polymer ?
#
loop_
_entity_poly.entity_id
_entity_poly.type
_entity_poly.pdbx_seq_one_letter_code
_entity_poly.pdbx_strand_id
1 'polypeptide(L)'
;MSFKINYDKVYKFDLSNCLFGTLSKEKLYEIGKDGRFASHLLEPQLEEWFPELKHVKGCKGYDHIHRQDARLFDAKNFTHASGCKFMPSNMIGTGRKFDEEAFLKKTKDMSYIICDIVDFPSVSVVFKHGKELAKSYPKGNISLAKRSEVFGA
;
A
#
# COMPACT_ATOMS: atom_id res chain seq x y z
N MET A 1 12.45 13.28 -9.00
CA MET A 1 13.13 13.18 -7.70
C MET A 1 13.00 11.77 -7.17
N SER A 2 14.09 11.16 -6.73
CA SER A 2 14.06 9.80 -6.17
C SER A 2 14.32 9.84 -4.67
N PHE A 3 13.74 8.85 -3.98
CA PHE A 3 13.83 8.75 -2.53
C PHE A 3 14.46 7.42 -2.13
N LYS A 4 15.23 7.43 -1.05
CA LYS A 4 15.74 6.21 -0.46
C LYS A 4 14.70 5.66 0.52
N ILE A 5 14.56 4.33 0.55
CA ILE A 5 13.61 3.66 1.44
C ILE A 5 14.11 3.75 2.88
N ASN A 6 13.30 4.37 3.74
CA ASN A 6 13.47 4.36 5.19
C ASN A 6 12.17 3.86 5.81
N TYR A 7 12.23 2.79 6.57
CA TYR A 7 11.05 2.24 7.25
C TYR A 7 10.49 3.24 8.26
N ASP A 8 9.18 3.26 8.39
CA ASP A 8 8.41 4.11 9.30
C ASP A 8 8.43 5.60 8.98
N LYS A 9 9.18 6.02 7.97
CA LYS A 9 9.14 7.39 7.49
C LYS A 9 7.93 7.59 6.58
N VAL A 10 7.22 8.69 6.77
CA VAL A 10 6.08 9.06 5.91
C VAL A 10 6.59 9.93 4.77
N TYR A 11 6.41 9.47 3.54
CA TYR A 11 6.71 10.22 2.33
C TYR A 11 5.41 10.79 1.78
N LYS A 12 5.41 12.07 1.40
CA LYS A 12 4.21 12.75 0.90
C LYS A 12 4.38 13.16 -0.55
N PHE A 13 3.38 12.86 -1.35
CA PHE A 13 3.37 13.15 -2.78
C PHE A 13 2.08 13.86 -3.16
N ASP A 14 2.17 14.72 -4.17
CA ASP A 14 1.02 15.45 -4.69
C ASP A 14 0.82 15.06 -6.16
N LEU A 15 -0.32 14.43 -6.47
CA LEU A 15 -0.69 14.03 -7.82
C LEU A 15 -1.74 14.95 -8.43
N SER A 16 -1.86 16.20 -7.94
CA SER A 16 -2.86 17.15 -8.42
C SER A 16 -2.69 17.56 -9.87
N ASN A 17 -1.51 17.34 -10.46
CA ASN A 17 -1.24 17.61 -11.87
C ASN A 17 -1.60 16.45 -12.80
N CYS A 18 -2.20 15.38 -12.28
CA CYS A 18 -2.62 14.25 -13.12
C CYS A 18 -3.79 14.65 -14.03
N LEU A 19 -3.78 14.11 -15.24
CA LEU A 19 -4.82 14.32 -16.23
C LEU A 19 -5.19 12.99 -16.88
N PHE A 20 -6.47 12.82 -17.20
CA PHE A 20 -6.91 11.65 -17.92
C PHE A 20 -8.03 12.04 -18.90
N GLY A 21 -7.64 12.23 -20.18
CA GLY A 21 -8.57 12.62 -21.23
C GLY A 21 -9.30 13.91 -20.88
N THR A 22 -10.61 13.90 -21.00
CA THR A 22 -11.49 15.04 -20.72
C THR A 22 -12.18 14.98 -19.36
N LEU A 23 -11.81 14.02 -18.51
CA LEU A 23 -12.38 13.95 -17.16
C LEU A 23 -12.04 15.21 -16.37
N SER A 24 -13.04 15.73 -15.65
CA SER A 24 -12.80 16.82 -14.71
C SER A 24 -11.88 16.33 -13.57
N LYS A 25 -11.15 17.24 -12.97
CA LYS A 25 -10.30 16.90 -11.82
C LYS A 25 -11.11 16.33 -10.68
N GLU A 26 -12.32 16.85 -10.43
CA GLU A 26 -13.22 16.35 -9.41
C GLU A 26 -13.52 14.86 -9.60
N LYS A 27 -13.92 14.46 -10.83
CA LYS A 27 -14.21 13.06 -11.14
C LYS A 27 -12.95 12.21 -11.06
N LEU A 28 -11.84 12.70 -11.55
CA LEU A 28 -10.56 11.98 -11.52
C LEU A 28 -10.10 11.73 -10.08
N TYR A 29 -10.26 12.72 -9.19
CA TYR A 29 -9.88 12.58 -7.79
C TYR A 29 -10.76 11.57 -7.06
N GLU A 30 -12.05 11.52 -7.37
CA GLU A 30 -12.93 10.50 -6.80
C GLU A 30 -12.53 9.09 -7.25
N ILE A 31 -12.17 8.94 -8.53
CA ILE A 31 -11.65 7.66 -9.04
C ILE A 31 -10.33 7.30 -8.34
N GLY A 32 -9.48 8.27 -8.10
CA GLY A 32 -8.19 8.07 -7.42
C GLY A 32 -8.30 7.60 -5.97
N LYS A 33 -9.45 7.78 -5.34
CA LYS A 33 -9.72 7.27 -4.00
C LYS A 33 -10.15 5.80 -3.98
N ASP A 34 -10.40 5.20 -5.16
CA ASP A 34 -10.74 3.79 -5.26
C ASP A 34 -9.46 2.96 -5.23
N GLY A 35 -9.39 2.03 -4.27
CA GLY A 35 -8.18 1.23 -4.07
C GLY A 35 -7.79 0.37 -5.26
N ARG A 36 -8.75 -0.08 -6.06
CA ARG A 36 -8.47 -0.89 -7.25
C ARG A 36 -7.79 -0.07 -8.33
N PHE A 37 -8.31 1.12 -8.61
CA PHE A 37 -7.69 2.05 -9.56
C PHE A 37 -6.31 2.49 -9.06
N ALA A 38 -6.24 2.89 -7.78
CA ALA A 38 -5.00 3.36 -7.19
C ALA A 38 -3.90 2.31 -7.23
N SER A 39 -4.22 1.02 -7.02
CA SER A 39 -3.23 -0.06 -7.11
C SER A 39 -2.56 -0.09 -8.49
N HIS A 40 -3.35 -0.06 -9.55
CA HIS A 40 -2.81 -0.08 -10.91
C HIS A 40 -1.95 1.13 -11.22
N LEU A 41 -2.27 2.28 -10.64
CA LEU A 41 -1.51 3.51 -10.85
C LEU A 41 -0.25 3.53 -9.97
N LEU A 42 -0.38 3.21 -8.69
CA LEU A 42 0.67 3.43 -7.70
C LEU A 42 1.76 2.36 -7.73
N GLU A 43 1.45 1.11 -8.08
CA GLU A 43 2.48 0.08 -8.14
C GLU A 43 3.63 0.44 -9.08
N PRO A 44 3.40 0.84 -10.34
CA PRO A 44 4.50 1.33 -11.18
C PRO A 44 5.04 2.69 -10.72
N GLN A 45 4.21 3.56 -10.14
CA GLN A 45 4.65 4.85 -9.65
C GLN A 45 5.64 4.72 -8.48
N LEU A 46 5.46 3.72 -7.63
CA LEU A 46 6.38 3.45 -6.52
C LEU A 46 7.80 3.14 -7.02
N GLU A 47 7.93 2.43 -8.14
CA GLU A 47 9.23 2.18 -8.77
C GLU A 47 9.90 3.48 -9.21
N GLU A 48 9.11 4.43 -9.72
CA GLU A 48 9.63 5.74 -10.12
C GLU A 48 10.08 6.58 -8.92
N TRP A 49 9.29 6.60 -7.85
CA TRP A 49 9.63 7.35 -6.65
C TRP A 49 10.79 6.72 -5.87
N PHE A 50 10.85 5.39 -5.87
CA PHE A 50 11.85 4.62 -5.12
C PHE A 50 12.59 3.66 -6.06
N PRO A 51 13.66 4.12 -6.74
CA PRO A 51 14.36 3.31 -7.75
C PRO A 51 15.01 2.03 -7.21
N GLU A 52 15.12 1.88 -5.89
CA GLU A 52 15.57 0.63 -5.27
C GLU A 52 14.57 -0.50 -5.50
N LEU A 53 13.30 -0.17 -5.80
CA LEU A 53 12.23 -1.13 -6.04
C LEU A 53 12.14 -1.49 -7.52
N LYS A 54 11.87 -2.76 -7.77
CA LYS A 54 11.46 -3.25 -9.09
C LYS A 54 10.03 -3.74 -8.99
N HIS A 55 9.12 -3.17 -9.77
CA HIS A 55 7.74 -3.63 -9.86
C HIS A 55 7.68 -4.99 -10.55
N VAL A 56 6.99 -5.94 -9.94
CA VAL A 56 6.85 -7.31 -10.44
C VAL A 56 5.41 -7.53 -10.85
N LYS A 57 5.19 -7.81 -12.13
CA LYS A 57 3.85 -8.07 -12.67
C LYS A 57 3.44 -9.51 -12.41
N GLY A 58 2.13 -9.72 -12.22
CA GLY A 58 1.54 -11.04 -12.06
C GLY A 58 1.29 -11.42 -10.61
N CYS A 59 0.71 -12.60 -10.40
CA CYS A 59 0.29 -13.08 -9.08
C CYS A 59 1.40 -13.90 -8.41
N LYS A 60 2.47 -13.26 -7.99
CA LYS A 60 3.62 -13.93 -7.36
C LYS A 60 3.61 -13.85 -5.83
N GLY A 61 2.55 -13.27 -5.25
CA GLY A 61 2.45 -13.10 -3.81
C GLY A 61 3.15 -11.85 -3.28
N TYR A 62 3.76 -11.06 -4.16
CA TYR A 62 4.39 -9.78 -3.84
C TYR A 62 4.33 -8.86 -5.04
N ASP A 63 4.43 -7.55 -4.82
CA ASP A 63 4.27 -6.54 -5.87
C ASP A 63 5.60 -5.90 -6.28
N HIS A 64 6.55 -5.84 -5.39
CA HIS A 64 7.87 -5.25 -5.63
C HIS A 64 8.96 -6.08 -4.98
N ILE A 65 10.16 -6.01 -5.57
CA ILE A 65 11.36 -6.61 -5.03
C ILE A 65 12.45 -5.55 -4.95
N HIS A 66 13.25 -5.58 -3.88
CA HIS A 66 14.40 -4.69 -3.75
C HIS A 66 15.51 -5.16 -4.69
N ARG A 67 16.03 -4.25 -5.51
CA ARG A 67 16.99 -4.60 -6.57
C ARG A 67 18.33 -5.13 -6.05
N GLN A 68 18.74 -4.71 -4.85
CA GLN A 68 20.04 -5.09 -4.31
C GLN A 68 19.98 -6.32 -3.41
N ASP A 69 19.03 -6.37 -2.47
CA ASP A 69 19.01 -7.43 -1.45
C ASP A 69 17.82 -8.39 -1.57
N ALA A 70 17.03 -8.24 -2.63
CA ALA A 70 15.91 -9.13 -2.95
C ALA A 70 14.79 -9.19 -1.88
N ARG A 71 14.70 -8.19 -1.00
CA ARG A 71 13.56 -8.08 -0.07
C ARG A 71 12.26 -7.97 -0.85
N LEU A 72 11.21 -8.61 -0.35
CA LEU A 72 9.90 -8.63 -0.99
C LEU A 72 8.97 -7.61 -0.34
N PHE A 73 8.20 -6.91 -1.17
CA PHE A 73 7.24 -5.89 -0.75
C PHE A 73 5.87 -6.17 -1.33
N ASP A 74 4.85 -6.02 -0.50
CA ASP A 74 3.46 -6.08 -0.91
C ASP A 74 2.85 -4.68 -0.74
N ALA A 75 2.33 -4.12 -1.83
CA ALA A 75 1.74 -2.78 -1.80
C ALA A 75 0.27 -2.86 -1.43
N LYS A 76 -0.14 -2.03 -0.48
CA LYS A 76 -1.52 -1.96 0.00
C LYS A 76 -1.98 -0.51 0.06
N ASN A 77 -3.26 -0.28 -0.19
CA ASN A 77 -3.85 1.05 -0.10
C ASN A 77 -4.62 1.23 1.21
N PHE A 78 -4.51 2.42 1.76
CA PHE A 78 -5.32 2.85 2.90
C PHE A 78 -6.43 3.74 2.34
N THR A 79 -7.69 3.28 2.47
CA THR A 79 -8.86 3.97 1.91
C THR A 79 -9.81 4.44 3.00
N HIS A 80 -10.62 5.43 2.69
CA HIS A 80 -11.67 5.89 3.60
C HIS A 80 -12.70 4.78 3.89
N ALA A 81 -13.04 4.00 2.87
CA ALA A 81 -14.07 2.97 2.99
C ALA A 81 -13.65 1.76 3.84
N SER A 82 -12.39 1.38 3.78
CA SER A 82 -11.94 0.10 4.34
C SER A 82 -10.69 0.17 5.22
N GLY A 83 -10.09 1.35 5.39
CA GLY A 83 -8.77 1.42 6.00
C GLY A 83 -7.76 0.65 5.15
N CYS A 84 -6.93 -0.16 5.78
CA CYS A 84 -5.97 -1.00 5.07
C CYS A 84 -6.08 -2.45 5.54
N LYS A 85 -6.41 -3.35 4.63
CA LYS A 85 -6.40 -4.79 4.87
C LYS A 85 -5.14 -5.36 4.24
N PHE A 86 -4.19 -5.77 5.07
CA PHE A 86 -2.93 -6.32 4.59
C PHE A 86 -2.82 -7.84 4.77
N MET A 87 -3.89 -8.49 5.22
CA MET A 87 -3.96 -9.95 5.19
C MET A 87 -3.93 -10.44 3.73
N PRO A 88 -3.52 -11.70 3.49
CA PRO A 88 -3.57 -12.27 2.13
C PRO A 88 -4.95 -12.18 1.52
N SER A 89 -5.03 -11.92 0.22
CA SER A 89 -6.31 -11.71 -0.48
C SER A 89 -7.24 -12.90 -0.39
N ASN A 90 -6.73 -14.11 -0.26
CA ASN A 90 -7.54 -15.32 -0.10
C ASN A 90 -8.23 -15.41 1.27
N MET A 91 -7.92 -14.51 2.19
CA MET A 91 -8.58 -14.42 3.50
C MET A 91 -9.61 -13.29 3.54
N ILE A 92 -9.79 -12.54 2.45
CA ILE A 92 -10.70 -11.40 2.35
C ILE A 92 -11.91 -11.78 1.51
N GLY A 93 -13.11 -11.45 1.99
CA GLY A 93 -14.35 -11.63 1.25
C GLY A 93 -15.27 -12.68 1.86
N THR A 94 -16.47 -12.78 1.28
CA THR A 94 -17.52 -13.67 1.74
C THR A 94 -17.08 -15.14 1.63
N GLY A 95 -17.30 -15.90 2.71
CA GLY A 95 -16.94 -17.32 2.75
C GLY A 95 -15.47 -17.62 2.97
N ARG A 96 -14.65 -16.60 3.11
CA ARG A 96 -13.22 -16.74 3.39
C ARG A 96 -12.95 -16.50 4.87
N LYS A 97 -11.98 -17.22 5.41
CA LYS A 97 -11.64 -17.15 6.83
C LYS A 97 -10.22 -16.65 7.03
N PHE A 98 -10.02 -15.90 8.11
CA PHE A 98 -8.69 -15.52 8.57
C PHE A 98 -7.96 -16.73 9.12
N ASP A 99 -6.78 -17.01 8.58
CA ASP A 99 -5.88 -18.08 9.05
C ASP A 99 -4.65 -17.41 9.67
N GLU A 100 -4.62 -17.41 10.99
CA GLU A 100 -3.56 -16.72 11.74
C GLU A 100 -2.17 -17.28 11.44
N GLU A 101 -2.03 -18.60 11.35
CA GLU A 101 -0.74 -19.23 11.08
C GLU A 101 -0.20 -18.84 9.71
N ALA A 102 -1.04 -18.92 8.69
CA ALA A 102 -0.66 -18.51 7.32
C ALA A 102 -0.37 -17.01 7.25
N PHE A 103 -1.13 -16.19 7.96
CA PHE A 103 -0.91 -14.76 8.04
C PHE A 103 0.46 -14.42 8.66
N LEU A 104 0.77 -15.01 9.80
CA LEU A 104 2.06 -14.80 10.48
C LEU A 104 3.23 -15.30 9.64
N LYS A 105 3.05 -16.41 8.95
CA LYS A 105 4.07 -16.95 8.05
C LYS A 105 4.37 -15.98 6.90
N LYS A 106 3.34 -15.43 6.28
CA LYS A 106 3.50 -14.47 5.19
C LYS A 106 4.16 -13.17 5.68
N THR A 107 3.69 -12.62 6.79
CA THR A 107 4.18 -11.32 7.28
C THR A 107 5.59 -11.37 7.85
N LYS A 108 6.07 -12.54 8.23
CA LYS A 108 7.39 -12.71 8.83
C LYS A 108 8.53 -12.18 7.96
N ASP A 109 8.47 -12.48 6.66
CA ASP A 109 9.54 -12.15 5.72
C ASP A 109 9.11 -11.11 4.67
N MET A 110 7.93 -10.51 4.85
CA MET A 110 7.36 -9.53 3.91
C MET A 110 7.49 -8.13 4.48
N SER A 111 7.79 -7.17 3.60
CA SER A 111 7.62 -5.75 3.90
C SER A 111 6.38 -5.24 3.19
N TYR A 112 5.74 -4.25 3.76
CA TYR A 112 4.52 -3.64 3.18
C TYR A 112 4.78 -2.19 2.81
N ILE A 113 4.25 -1.80 1.67
CA ILE A 113 4.21 -0.42 1.23
C ILE A 113 2.76 0.02 1.37
N ILE A 114 2.48 0.89 2.33
CA ILE A 114 1.11 1.35 2.55
C ILE A 114 0.96 2.75 1.95
N CYS A 115 0.04 2.87 0.99
CA CYS A 115 -0.26 4.13 0.31
C CYS A 115 -1.59 4.67 0.81
N ASP A 116 -1.56 5.81 1.46
CA ASP A 116 -2.76 6.51 1.95
C ASP A 116 -3.34 7.35 0.81
N ILE A 117 -4.49 6.93 0.31
CA ILE A 117 -5.20 7.60 -0.77
C ILE A 117 -6.51 8.26 -0.31
N VAL A 118 -6.71 8.35 1.00
CA VAL A 118 -7.93 8.96 1.58
C VAL A 118 -8.15 10.37 1.04
N ASP A 119 -7.08 11.13 0.94
CA ASP A 119 -7.12 12.52 0.49
C ASP A 119 -6.54 12.70 -0.93
N PHE A 120 -6.65 11.66 -1.79
CA PHE A 120 -6.20 11.78 -3.17
C PHE A 120 -6.69 13.11 -3.79
N PRO A 121 -5.84 13.93 -4.43
CA PRO A 121 -4.55 13.60 -5.03
C PRO A 121 -3.33 13.69 -4.11
N SER A 122 -3.50 13.98 -2.85
CA SER A 122 -2.42 13.89 -1.87
C SER A 122 -2.26 12.43 -1.46
N VAL A 123 -1.06 11.88 -1.61
CA VAL A 123 -0.76 10.47 -1.30
C VAL A 123 0.39 10.43 -0.32
N SER A 124 0.20 9.70 0.77
CA SER A 124 1.28 9.42 1.72
C SER A 124 1.70 7.96 1.60
N VAL A 125 3.00 7.71 1.67
CA VAL A 125 3.57 6.36 1.53
C VAL A 125 4.43 6.06 2.74
N VAL A 126 4.26 4.88 3.32
CA VAL A 126 5.09 4.40 4.42
C VAL A 126 5.49 2.95 4.16
N PHE A 127 6.74 2.61 4.51
CA PHE A 127 7.25 1.24 4.44
C PHE A 127 7.23 0.64 5.85
N LYS A 128 6.66 -0.55 5.98
CA LYS A 128 6.55 -1.25 7.25
C LYS A 128 7.09 -2.67 7.14
N HIS A 129 7.82 -3.11 8.16
CA HIS A 129 8.16 -4.52 8.29
C HIS A 129 6.90 -5.31 8.61
N GLY A 130 6.67 -6.40 7.89
CA GLY A 130 5.47 -7.22 8.06
C GLY A 130 5.34 -7.80 9.47
N LYS A 131 6.45 -8.24 10.05
CA LYS A 131 6.47 -8.76 11.41
C LYS A 131 5.98 -7.73 12.44
N GLU A 132 6.48 -6.50 12.34
CA GLU A 132 6.07 -5.41 13.23
C GLU A 132 4.62 -5.00 13.00
N LEU A 133 4.22 -4.95 11.73
CA LEU A 133 2.86 -4.59 11.36
C LEU A 133 1.85 -5.62 11.88
N ALA A 134 2.16 -6.90 11.76
CA ALA A 134 1.31 -7.98 12.26
C ALA A 134 1.21 -7.97 13.79
N LYS A 135 2.28 -7.57 14.47
CA LYS A 135 2.29 -7.44 15.92
C LYS A 135 1.33 -6.32 16.38
N SER A 136 1.35 -5.19 15.69
CA SER A 136 0.48 -4.04 16.00
C SER A 136 -0.97 -4.27 15.56
N TYR A 137 -1.18 -5.00 14.48
CA TYR A 137 -2.50 -5.25 13.89
C TYR A 137 -2.68 -6.75 13.60
N PRO A 138 -2.92 -7.56 14.66
CA PRO A 138 -2.87 -9.05 14.55
C PRO A 138 -3.90 -9.66 13.61
N LYS A 139 -4.95 -8.92 13.26
CA LYS A 139 -5.99 -9.41 12.33
C LYS A 139 -5.73 -9.00 10.88
N GLY A 140 -4.58 -8.34 10.60
CA GLY A 140 -4.25 -7.91 9.26
C GLY A 140 -5.10 -6.77 8.73
N ASN A 141 -5.65 -5.97 9.63
CA ASN A 141 -6.52 -4.86 9.28
C ASN A 141 -6.18 -3.64 10.12
N ILE A 142 -6.04 -2.50 9.44
CA ILE A 142 -5.83 -1.19 10.07
C ILE A 142 -7.08 -0.36 9.77
N SER A 143 -7.89 -0.08 10.79
CA SER A 143 -9.11 0.70 10.61
C SER A 143 -8.79 2.17 10.29
N LEU A 144 -9.78 2.88 9.72
CA LEU A 144 -9.65 4.32 9.45
C LEU A 144 -9.30 5.10 10.72
N ALA A 145 -9.85 4.71 11.86
CA ALA A 145 -9.59 5.35 13.14
C ALA A 145 -8.10 5.25 13.57
N LYS A 146 -7.36 4.30 13.01
CA LYS A 146 -5.93 4.08 13.31
C LYS A 146 -4.99 4.73 12.30
N ARG A 147 -5.53 5.53 11.38
CA ARG A 147 -4.74 6.18 10.32
C ARG A 147 -3.56 6.97 10.87
N SER A 148 -3.77 7.73 11.93
CA SER A 148 -2.71 8.54 12.53
C SER A 148 -1.60 7.71 13.16
N GLU A 149 -1.87 6.47 13.58
CA GLU A 149 -0.82 5.58 14.10
C GLU A 149 0.19 5.19 13.01
N VAL A 150 -0.27 5.16 11.76
CA VAL A 150 0.56 4.74 10.61
C VAL A 150 1.21 5.96 9.94
N PHE A 151 0.45 7.03 9.74
CA PHE A 151 0.87 8.18 8.94
C PHE A 151 1.13 9.45 9.74
N GLY A 152 0.92 9.42 11.06
CA GLY A 152 1.04 10.59 11.90
C GLY A 152 -0.22 11.47 11.84
N ALA A 153 -0.26 12.44 12.71
CA ALA A 153 -1.39 13.37 12.84
C ALA A 153 -1.41 14.41 11.71
#